data_e3a2b23c13978bd6438c8895114233ee
#
_entry.id   e3a2b23c13978bd6438c8895114233ee
#
_cell.length_a   1.000
_cell.length_b   1.000
_cell.length_c   1.000
_cell.angle_alpha   90.00
_cell.angle_beta   90.00
_cell.angle_gamma   90.00
#
_symmetry.space_group_name_H-M   'P 1'
#
loop_
_entity.id
_entity.type
_entity.pdbx_description
1 polymer ?
#
loop_
_entity_poly.entity_id
_entity_poly.type
_entity_poly.pdbx_seq_one_letter_code
_entity_poly.pdbx_strand_id
1 'polypeptide(L)'
;MQKEIINLSKNTLIYGLGHILTRIVTFLLLPLYTNVFTPDEYGIISLAYVIMGFMSVVMHYGLDAALMKRYVQSDLIEKTIYFSSAWVSFFVTSISFGLIITFLRKFISPVLLGVNDDRLILLVGWIIALDVMWSIPQLIFRAEEKPIAYIAFSLTNVIGSLILNILFVIQFKMGVYGVLLSNFIISAILFISTIPFIYSRINFKKASIFSWKKMMKFGLPLLPSGIFAMMMELADRYILKEMTNLYTVGIYSSGYKLGMLMMLIVMGFNMAWQPFFLKIGGDDKYKPLYARINSYVFALLGFIWIILLLWVDNIVRMKFGSISLFGEQYWTSTLIVPWISLGYVFYGLYLLQLPGVFHQEKSLWIAISRAIGAISNIIFNIYLIPKYGGQGAAIATCISFIIMFIIMFIINIRLF
;
A
#
# COMPACT_ATOMS: atom_id res chain seq x y z
N MET A 1 -5.95 14.42 -30.54
CA MET A 1 -4.57 14.23 -30.05
C MET A 1 -4.13 15.28 -29.04
N GLN A 2 -4.08 16.59 -29.35
CA GLN A 2 -3.62 17.62 -28.39
C GLN A 2 -4.57 17.79 -27.17
N LYS A 3 -5.90 17.81 -27.37
CA LYS A 3 -6.89 17.80 -26.30
C LYS A 3 -6.85 16.55 -25.42
N GLU A 4 -6.59 15.39 -26.00
CA GLU A 4 -6.47 14.11 -25.26
C GLU A 4 -5.22 14.09 -24.39
N ILE A 5 -4.08 14.63 -24.89
CA ILE A 5 -2.84 14.77 -24.11
C ILE A 5 -3.04 15.74 -22.94
N ILE A 6 -3.73 16.87 -23.16
CA ILE A 6 -4.03 17.86 -22.11
C ILE A 6 -4.96 17.23 -21.04
N ASN A 7 -6.00 16.50 -21.46
CA ASN A 7 -6.89 15.82 -20.53
C ASN A 7 -6.16 14.71 -19.75
N LEU A 8 -5.32 13.93 -20.42
CA LEU A 8 -4.50 12.90 -19.77
C LEU A 8 -3.57 13.51 -18.71
N SER A 9 -2.86 14.61 -19.06
CA SER A 9 -1.98 15.32 -18.14
C SER A 9 -2.74 15.89 -16.94
N LYS A 10 -3.92 16.49 -17.17
CA LYS A 10 -4.79 17.01 -16.12
C LYS A 10 -5.28 15.88 -15.20
N ASN A 11 -5.77 14.79 -15.75
CA ASN A 11 -6.25 13.66 -14.98
C ASN A 11 -5.10 13.03 -14.15
N THR A 12 -3.90 12.87 -14.75
CA THR A 12 -2.72 12.36 -14.04
C THR A 12 -2.32 13.24 -12.87
N LEU A 13 -2.32 14.57 -13.05
CA LEU A 13 -2.04 15.52 -11.97
C LEU A 13 -3.07 15.41 -10.85
N ILE A 14 -4.36 15.33 -11.19
CA ILE A 14 -5.44 15.23 -10.20
C ILE A 14 -5.30 13.92 -9.41
N TYR A 15 -5.10 12.76 -10.08
CA TYR A 15 -4.87 11.47 -9.39
C TYR A 15 -3.61 11.50 -8.51
N GLY A 16 -2.51 12.09 -9.01
CA GLY A 16 -1.26 12.21 -8.27
C GLY A 16 -1.40 13.06 -7.01
N LEU A 17 -2.00 14.25 -7.13
CA LEU A 17 -2.27 15.13 -5.99
C LEU A 17 -3.19 14.46 -4.96
N GLY A 18 -4.27 13.79 -5.41
CA GLY A 18 -5.16 13.06 -4.52
C GLY A 18 -4.42 11.97 -3.73
N HIS A 19 -3.53 11.24 -4.38
CA HIS A 19 -2.74 10.18 -3.73
C HIS A 19 -1.72 10.74 -2.71
N ILE A 20 -1.08 11.86 -3.03
CA ILE A 20 -0.18 12.57 -2.12
C ILE A 20 -0.96 13.11 -0.90
N LEU A 21 -2.10 13.77 -1.11
CA LEU A 21 -2.94 14.27 -0.02
C LEU A 21 -3.40 13.14 0.92
N THR A 22 -3.83 12.02 0.37
CA THR A 22 -4.22 10.85 1.16
C THR A 22 -3.06 10.37 2.06
N ARG A 23 -1.83 10.33 1.56
CA ARG A 23 -0.66 9.95 2.35
C ARG A 23 -0.28 10.96 3.41
N ILE A 24 -0.38 12.26 3.11
CA ILE A 24 -0.14 13.33 4.09
C ILE A 24 -1.12 13.21 5.26
N VAL A 25 -2.42 13.06 4.98
CA VAL A 25 -3.43 12.93 6.03
C VAL A 25 -3.20 11.66 6.86
N THR A 26 -2.84 10.54 6.23
CA THR A 26 -2.47 9.31 6.95
C THR A 26 -1.24 9.51 7.85
N PHE A 27 -0.29 10.35 7.41
CA PHE A 27 0.88 10.70 8.23
C PHE A 27 0.49 11.56 9.44
N LEU A 28 -0.50 12.44 9.32
CA LEU A 28 -1.01 13.26 10.44
C LEU A 28 -1.62 12.43 11.59
N LEU A 29 -2.04 11.19 11.32
CA LEU A 29 -2.48 10.26 12.38
C LEU A 29 -1.31 9.77 13.26
N LEU A 30 -0.06 9.87 12.80
CA LEU A 30 1.07 9.34 13.54
C LEU A 30 1.35 10.10 14.85
N PRO A 31 1.38 11.45 14.87
CA PRO A 31 1.43 12.22 16.12
C PRO A 31 0.27 11.88 17.07
N LEU A 32 -0.94 11.76 16.54
CA LEU A 32 -2.10 11.37 17.33
C LEU A 32 -1.87 10.02 18.01
N TYR A 33 -1.50 9.01 17.25
CA TYR A 33 -1.35 7.64 17.75
C TYR A 33 -0.19 7.52 18.73
N THR A 34 0.95 8.14 18.47
CA THR A 34 2.12 8.01 19.34
C THR A 34 1.98 8.78 20.65
N ASN A 35 1.11 9.77 20.74
CA ASN A 35 0.81 10.50 22.00
C ASN A 35 -0.31 9.87 22.82
N VAL A 36 -1.20 9.08 22.20
CA VAL A 36 -2.38 8.50 22.86
C VAL A 36 -2.18 7.04 23.22
N PHE A 37 -1.53 6.27 22.33
CA PHE A 37 -1.38 4.83 22.52
C PHE A 37 0.00 4.46 23.06
N THR A 38 0.04 3.40 23.86
CA THR A 38 1.28 2.71 24.19
C THR A 38 1.85 2.01 22.95
N PRO A 39 3.17 1.72 22.90
CA PRO A 39 3.73 0.95 21.78
C PRO A 39 3.04 -0.41 21.55
N ASP A 40 2.60 -1.11 22.60
CA ASP A 40 1.86 -2.36 22.45
C ASP A 40 0.52 -2.17 21.73
N GLU A 41 -0.27 -1.17 22.14
CA GLU A 41 -1.54 -0.83 21.50
C GLU A 41 -1.33 -0.41 20.03
N TYR A 42 -0.30 0.38 19.77
CA TYR A 42 0.05 0.77 18.40
C TYR A 42 0.55 -0.43 17.58
N GLY A 43 1.20 -1.40 18.22
CA GLY A 43 1.56 -2.69 17.63
C GLY A 43 0.32 -3.44 17.14
N ILE A 44 -0.74 -3.52 17.95
CA ILE A 44 -2.01 -4.14 17.56
C ILE A 44 -2.64 -3.41 16.38
N ILE A 45 -2.71 -2.08 16.42
CA ILE A 45 -3.21 -1.25 15.30
C ILE A 45 -2.42 -1.52 14.03
N SER A 46 -1.10 -1.59 14.15
CA SER A 46 -0.22 -1.87 13.01
C SER A 46 -0.46 -3.24 12.41
N LEU A 47 -0.61 -4.29 13.24
CA LEU A 47 -0.94 -5.65 12.77
C LEU A 47 -2.31 -5.70 12.10
N ALA A 48 -3.31 -4.99 12.63
CA ALA A 48 -4.61 -4.89 11.99
C ALA A 48 -4.50 -4.30 10.57
N TYR A 49 -3.72 -3.22 10.37
CA TYR A 49 -3.47 -2.65 9.06
C TYR A 49 -2.66 -3.59 8.15
N VAL A 50 -1.72 -4.37 8.69
CA VAL A 50 -1.00 -5.42 7.95
C VAL A 50 -1.97 -6.45 7.40
N ILE A 51 -2.88 -6.95 8.23
CA ILE A 51 -3.90 -7.92 7.82
C ILE A 51 -4.81 -7.33 6.75
N MET A 52 -5.30 -6.08 6.95
CA MET A 52 -6.13 -5.38 5.97
C MET A 52 -5.40 -5.21 4.63
N GLY A 53 -4.15 -4.77 4.63
CA GLY A 53 -3.35 -4.58 3.42
C GLY A 53 -3.10 -5.89 2.67
N PHE A 54 -2.69 -6.95 3.37
CA PHE A 54 -2.46 -8.26 2.77
C PHE A 54 -3.76 -8.87 2.22
N MET A 55 -4.81 -8.88 3.04
CA MET A 55 -6.10 -9.43 2.64
C MET A 55 -6.79 -8.62 1.55
N SER A 56 -6.53 -7.32 1.43
CA SER A 56 -7.00 -6.53 0.30
C SER A 56 -6.53 -7.12 -1.03
N VAL A 57 -5.25 -7.49 -1.16
CA VAL A 57 -4.73 -8.14 -2.39
C VAL A 57 -5.36 -9.52 -2.60
N VAL A 58 -5.45 -10.33 -1.53
CA VAL A 58 -6.04 -11.68 -1.61
C VAL A 58 -7.51 -11.61 -2.01
N MET A 59 -8.29 -10.69 -1.43
CA MET A 59 -9.73 -10.56 -1.67
C MET A 59 -10.07 -9.91 -3.02
N HIS A 60 -9.13 -9.19 -3.65
CA HIS A 60 -9.28 -8.74 -5.02
C HIS A 60 -8.89 -9.83 -6.04
N TYR A 61 -8.09 -10.80 -5.66
CA TYR A 61 -7.62 -11.96 -6.45
C TYR A 61 -7.37 -11.68 -7.94
N GLY A 62 -6.91 -10.45 -8.25
CA GLY A 62 -6.60 -9.98 -9.60
C GLY A 62 -7.82 -9.72 -10.49
N LEU A 63 -9.04 -9.91 -9.98
CA LEU A 63 -10.28 -9.68 -10.74
C LEU A 63 -10.51 -8.18 -10.99
N ASP A 64 -10.00 -7.30 -10.12
CA ASP A 64 -9.98 -5.84 -10.28
C ASP A 64 -9.21 -5.42 -11.56
N ALA A 65 -7.99 -5.92 -11.74
CA ALA A 65 -7.19 -5.67 -12.94
C ALA A 65 -7.84 -6.22 -14.20
N ALA A 66 -8.45 -7.41 -14.10
CA ALA A 66 -9.17 -8.04 -15.19
C ALA A 66 -10.43 -7.25 -15.57
N LEU A 67 -11.20 -6.81 -14.56
CA LEU A 67 -12.38 -5.97 -14.77
C LEU A 67 -11.99 -4.65 -15.43
N MET A 68 -10.96 -3.96 -14.91
CA MET A 68 -10.48 -2.71 -15.50
C MET A 68 -10.16 -2.86 -16.98
N LYS A 69 -9.37 -3.89 -17.33
CA LYS A 69 -8.99 -4.18 -18.72
C LYS A 69 -10.22 -4.42 -19.60
N ARG A 70 -11.12 -5.31 -19.16
CA ARG A 70 -12.31 -5.66 -19.95
C ARG A 70 -13.29 -4.51 -20.07
N TYR A 71 -13.53 -3.80 -18.97
CA TYR A 71 -14.47 -2.69 -18.94
C TYR A 71 -14.08 -1.56 -19.92
N VAL A 72 -12.78 -1.21 -19.98
CA VAL A 72 -12.29 -0.17 -20.89
C VAL A 72 -12.38 -0.59 -22.36
N GLN A 73 -12.17 -1.89 -22.66
CA GLN A 73 -12.12 -2.41 -24.03
C GLN A 73 -13.49 -2.82 -24.60
N SER A 74 -14.56 -2.78 -23.81
CA SER A 74 -15.88 -3.33 -24.17
C SER A 74 -16.89 -2.25 -24.53
N ASP A 75 -17.94 -2.65 -25.27
CA ASP A 75 -19.12 -1.83 -25.50
C ASP A 75 -20.03 -1.74 -24.24
N LEU A 76 -21.11 -0.97 -24.32
CA LEU A 76 -22.02 -0.74 -23.19
C LEU A 76 -22.69 -2.02 -22.66
N ILE A 77 -23.00 -2.97 -23.54
CA ILE A 77 -23.66 -4.22 -23.16
C ILE A 77 -22.67 -5.12 -22.43
N GLU A 78 -21.47 -5.30 -22.99
CA GLU A 78 -20.39 -6.08 -22.39
C GLU A 78 -19.91 -5.48 -21.06
N LYS A 79 -19.82 -4.14 -20.95
CA LYS A 79 -19.51 -3.45 -19.69
C LYS A 79 -20.45 -3.86 -18.57
N THR A 80 -21.77 -3.92 -18.86
CA THR A 80 -22.75 -4.37 -17.89
C THR A 80 -22.54 -5.83 -17.50
N ILE A 81 -22.21 -6.71 -18.45
CA ILE A 81 -21.96 -8.13 -18.18
C ILE A 81 -20.72 -8.31 -17.30
N TYR A 82 -19.59 -7.68 -17.67
CA TYR A 82 -18.34 -7.78 -16.90
C TYR A 82 -18.47 -7.18 -15.51
N PHE A 83 -19.09 -5.99 -15.40
CA PHE A 83 -19.33 -5.36 -14.10
C PHE A 83 -20.20 -6.23 -13.21
N SER A 84 -21.35 -6.71 -13.72
CA SER A 84 -22.27 -7.54 -12.93
C SER A 84 -21.62 -8.85 -12.47
N SER A 85 -20.87 -9.51 -13.38
CA SER A 85 -20.18 -10.77 -13.05
C SER A 85 -19.09 -10.57 -12.00
N ALA A 86 -18.31 -9.49 -12.09
CA ALA A 86 -17.26 -9.17 -11.12
C ALA A 86 -17.88 -8.76 -9.78
N TRP A 87 -18.89 -7.87 -9.79
CA TRP A 87 -19.50 -7.38 -8.57
C TRP A 87 -20.18 -8.49 -7.76
N VAL A 88 -20.92 -9.39 -8.43
CA VAL A 88 -21.51 -10.56 -7.75
C VAL A 88 -20.42 -11.43 -7.11
N SER A 89 -19.31 -11.66 -7.81
CA SER A 89 -18.18 -12.43 -7.25
C SER A 89 -17.61 -11.76 -6.02
N PHE A 90 -17.30 -10.45 -6.08
CA PHE A 90 -16.79 -9.71 -4.93
C PHE A 90 -17.79 -9.65 -3.77
N PHE A 91 -19.07 -9.49 -4.04
CA PHE A 91 -20.12 -9.50 -3.02
C PHE A 91 -20.16 -10.84 -2.28
N VAL A 92 -20.23 -11.96 -3.02
CA VAL A 92 -20.26 -13.31 -2.44
C VAL A 92 -18.99 -13.60 -1.64
N THR A 93 -17.81 -13.32 -2.19
CA THR A 93 -16.55 -13.58 -1.49
C THR A 93 -16.37 -12.69 -0.25
N SER A 94 -16.76 -11.40 -0.31
CA SER A 94 -16.69 -10.49 0.83
C SER A 94 -17.62 -10.86 1.96
N ILE A 95 -18.87 -11.19 1.66
CA ILE A 95 -19.82 -11.64 2.68
C ILE A 95 -19.38 -12.98 3.29
N SER A 96 -18.96 -13.94 2.45
CA SER A 96 -18.44 -15.22 2.95
C SER A 96 -17.25 -15.04 3.86
N PHE A 97 -16.31 -14.16 3.50
CA PHE A 97 -15.15 -13.83 4.31
C PHE A 97 -15.55 -13.19 5.64
N GLY A 98 -16.42 -12.17 5.63
CA GLY A 98 -16.93 -11.53 6.85
C GLY A 98 -17.60 -12.52 7.79
N LEU A 99 -18.42 -13.45 7.25
CA LEU A 99 -19.05 -14.51 8.03
C LEU A 99 -18.02 -15.50 8.61
N ILE A 100 -17.06 -15.95 7.80
CA ILE A 100 -15.98 -16.84 8.29
C ILE A 100 -15.23 -16.20 9.45
N ILE A 101 -14.82 -14.93 9.33
CA ILE A 101 -14.18 -14.21 10.42
C ILE A 101 -15.09 -14.09 11.62
N THR A 102 -16.38 -13.82 11.43
CA THR A 102 -17.35 -13.73 12.54
C THR A 102 -17.45 -15.02 13.35
N PHE A 103 -17.45 -16.18 12.67
CA PHE A 103 -17.52 -17.48 13.36
C PHE A 103 -16.19 -17.89 14.01
N LEU A 104 -15.06 -17.56 13.36
CA LEU A 104 -13.73 -17.98 13.81
C LEU A 104 -13.00 -16.91 14.65
N ARG A 105 -13.63 -15.76 14.95
CA ARG A 105 -13.00 -14.58 15.57
C ARG A 105 -12.22 -14.90 16.85
N LYS A 106 -12.78 -15.73 17.74
CA LYS A 106 -12.14 -16.11 19.02
C LYS A 106 -10.83 -16.90 18.82
N PHE A 107 -10.75 -17.67 17.73
CA PHE A 107 -9.57 -18.43 17.40
C PHE A 107 -8.55 -17.59 16.64
N ILE A 108 -9.02 -16.72 15.73
CA ILE A 108 -8.16 -15.94 14.84
C ILE A 108 -7.51 -14.75 15.56
N SER A 109 -8.21 -14.10 16.52
CA SER A 109 -7.71 -12.90 17.19
C SER A 109 -6.36 -13.11 17.89
N PRO A 110 -6.18 -14.13 18.75
CA PRO A 110 -4.89 -14.33 19.41
C PRO A 110 -3.77 -14.70 18.41
N VAL A 111 -4.09 -15.42 17.34
CA VAL A 111 -3.10 -15.81 16.32
C VAL A 111 -2.64 -14.61 15.50
N LEU A 112 -3.55 -13.80 14.99
CA LEU A 112 -3.20 -12.72 14.08
C LEU A 112 -2.84 -11.41 14.79
N LEU A 113 -3.59 -11.02 15.82
CA LEU A 113 -3.39 -9.76 16.55
C LEU A 113 -2.56 -9.91 17.83
N GLY A 114 -2.35 -11.14 18.31
CA GLY A 114 -1.65 -11.40 19.56
C GLY A 114 -2.45 -11.04 20.82
N VAL A 115 -3.76 -10.83 20.71
CA VAL A 115 -4.65 -10.44 21.81
C VAL A 115 -5.95 -11.22 21.78
N ASN A 116 -6.55 -11.43 22.98
CA ASN A 116 -7.81 -12.18 23.14
C ASN A 116 -9.06 -11.31 22.92
N ASP A 117 -8.95 -10.09 22.41
CA ASP A 117 -10.11 -9.25 22.07
C ASP A 117 -10.61 -9.60 20.66
N ASP A 118 -11.61 -10.47 20.62
CA ASP A 118 -12.21 -10.96 19.37
C ASP A 118 -13.05 -9.90 18.63
N ARG A 119 -13.40 -8.78 19.29
CA ARG A 119 -14.09 -7.65 18.67
C ARG A 119 -13.21 -6.93 17.66
N LEU A 120 -11.89 -6.90 17.90
CA LEU A 120 -10.94 -6.23 16.99
C LEU A 120 -10.85 -6.94 15.65
N ILE A 121 -10.67 -8.28 15.68
CA ILE A 121 -10.58 -9.05 14.44
C ILE A 121 -11.91 -9.11 13.67
N LEU A 122 -13.04 -9.03 14.41
CA LEU A 122 -14.37 -8.92 13.80
C LEU A 122 -14.48 -7.63 12.98
N LEU A 123 -14.07 -6.48 13.53
CA LEU A 123 -14.04 -5.21 12.81
C LEU A 123 -13.10 -5.28 11.59
N VAL A 124 -11.88 -5.81 11.76
CA VAL A 124 -10.92 -5.99 10.67
C VAL A 124 -11.53 -6.80 9.52
N GLY A 125 -12.20 -7.92 9.82
CA GLY A 125 -12.83 -8.76 8.79
C GLY A 125 -13.92 -8.03 8.03
N TRP A 126 -14.80 -7.30 8.70
CA TRP A 126 -15.85 -6.54 8.04
C TRP A 126 -15.36 -5.28 7.34
N ILE A 127 -14.29 -4.62 7.84
CA ILE A 127 -13.62 -3.54 7.11
C ILE A 127 -13.12 -4.06 5.77
N ILE A 128 -12.39 -5.17 5.74
CA ILE A 128 -11.88 -5.78 4.51
C ILE A 128 -13.02 -6.11 3.55
N ALA A 129 -14.11 -6.72 4.05
CA ALA A 129 -15.26 -7.06 3.24
C ALA A 129 -15.92 -5.84 2.59
N LEU A 130 -16.11 -4.77 3.36
CA LEU A 130 -16.69 -3.52 2.87
C LEU A 130 -15.75 -2.78 1.92
N ASP A 131 -14.45 -2.75 2.23
CA ASP A 131 -13.45 -2.08 1.40
C ASP A 131 -13.37 -2.69 -0.01
N VAL A 132 -13.41 -4.01 -0.11
CA VAL A 132 -13.47 -4.70 -1.41
C VAL A 132 -14.74 -4.30 -2.17
N MET A 133 -15.89 -4.23 -1.49
CA MET A 133 -17.14 -3.91 -2.16
C MET A 133 -17.21 -2.48 -2.69
N TRP A 134 -16.77 -1.47 -1.93
CA TRP A 134 -16.80 -0.09 -2.42
C TRP A 134 -15.62 0.26 -3.36
N SER A 135 -14.52 -0.48 -3.32
CA SER A 135 -13.39 -0.25 -4.22
C SER A 135 -13.71 -0.50 -5.68
N ILE A 136 -14.70 -1.37 -5.99
CA ILE A 136 -15.09 -1.69 -7.37
C ILE A 136 -15.77 -0.50 -8.07
N PRO A 137 -16.77 0.18 -7.50
CA PRO A 137 -17.24 1.45 -8.04
C PRO A 137 -16.14 2.49 -8.23
N GLN A 138 -15.22 2.62 -7.26
CA GLN A 138 -14.08 3.52 -7.38
C GLN A 138 -13.17 3.14 -8.57
N LEU A 139 -12.93 1.85 -8.80
CA LEU A 139 -12.20 1.36 -9.98
C LEU A 139 -12.90 1.79 -11.28
N ILE A 140 -14.23 1.71 -11.35
CA ILE A 140 -14.99 2.12 -12.52
C ILE A 140 -14.92 3.64 -12.73
N PHE A 141 -14.92 4.47 -11.67
CA PHE A 141 -14.68 5.90 -11.82
C PHE A 141 -13.33 6.19 -12.50
N ARG A 142 -12.30 5.40 -12.19
CA ARG A 142 -11.01 5.51 -12.87
C ARG A 142 -11.08 5.03 -14.33
N ALA A 143 -11.82 3.94 -14.61
CA ALA A 143 -12.01 3.43 -15.95
C ALA A 143 -12.82 4.39 -16.85
N GLU A 144 -13.74 5.15 -16.26
CA GLU A 144 -14.56 6.16 -16.93
C GLU A 144 -13.91 7.57 -16.93
N GLU A 145 -12.63 7.67 -16.53
CA GLU A 145 -11.88 8.94 -16.45
C GLU A 145 -12.59 10.02 -15.61
N LYS A 146 -13.16 9.62 -14.48
CA LYS A 146 -13.83 10.50 -13.50
C LYS A 146 -12.93 10.77 -12.28
N PRO A 147 -11.83 11.54 -12.42
CA PRO A 147 -10.82 11.70 -11.38
C PRO A 147 -11.38 12.37 -10.11
N ILE A 148 -12.30 13.31 -10.25
CA ILE A 148 -12.90 14.02 -9.11
C ILE A 148 -13.69 13.04 -8.23
N ALA A 149 -14.53 12.16 -8.82
CA ALA A 149 -15.25 11.15 -8.07
C ALA A 149 -14.29 10.18 -7.37
N TYR A 150 -13.27 9.69 -8.09
CA TYR A 150 -12.26 8.81 -7.54
C TYR A 150 -11.56 9.42 -6.30
N ILE A 151 -11.12 10.69 -6.40
CA ILE A 151 -10.43 11.38 -5.31
C ILE A 151 -11.38 11.70 -4.16
N ALA A 152 -12.64 12.08 -4.44
CA ALA A 152 -13.64 12.34 -3.41
C ALA A 152 -13.81 11.11 -2.50
N PHE A 153 -13.91 9.90 -3.07
CA PHE A 153 -13.97 8.65 -2.29
C PHE A 153 -12.70 8.44 -1.45
N SER A 154 -11.51 8.62 -2.04
CA SER A 154 -10.24 8.47 -1.34
C SER A 154 -10.09 9.48 -0.19
N LEU A 155 -10.44 10.75 -0.42
CA LEU A 155 -10.37 11.78 0.61
C LEU A 155 -11.42 11.57 1.69
N THR A 156 -12.65 11.18 1.33
CA THR A 156 -13.69 10.85 2.32
C THR A 156 -13.25 9.73 3.22
N ASN A 157 -12.61 8.69 2.66
CA ASN A 157 -12.06 7.60 3.47
C ASN A 157 -11.04 8.13 4.49
N VAL A 158 -10.04 8.88 4.05
CA VAL A 158 -8.92 9.28 4.92
C VAL A 158 -9.32 10.40 5.88
N ILE A 159 -10.02 11.43 5.42
CA ILE A 159 -10.46 12.55 6.26
C ILE A 159 -11.54 12.09 7.24
N GLY A 160 -12.49 11.28 6.77
CA GLY A 160 -13.52 10.71 7.61
C GLY A 160 -12.94 9.81 8.71
N SER A 161 -11.99 8.95 8.35
CA SER A 161 -11.27 8.14 9.34
C SER A 161 -10.51 9.02 10.34
N LEU A 162 -9.86 10.11 9.91
CA LEU A 162 -9.17 11.05 10.82
C LEU A 162 -10.16 11.67 11.80
N ILE A 163 -11.28 12.21 11.32
CA ILE A 163 -12.30 12.87 12.16
C ILE A 163 -12.86 11.87 13.18
N LEU A 164 -13.24 10.67 12.73
CA LEU A 164 -13.80 9.65 13.63
C LEU A 164 -12.76 9.11 14.61
N ASN A 165 -11.47 9.02 14.19
CA ASN A 165 -10.40 8.67 15.12
C ASN A 165 -10.24 9.72 16.23
N ILE A 166 -10.27 11.02 15.91
CA ILE A 166 -10.23 12.08 16.91
C ILE A 166 -11.42 11.91 17.88
N LEU A 167 -12.62 11.70 17.36
CA LEU A 167 -13.84 11.53 18.15
C LEU A 167 -13.77 10.30 19.05
N PHE A 168 -13.50 9.11 18.51
CA PHE A 168 -13.57 7.86 19.27
C PHE A 168 -12.35 7.63 20.16
N VAL A 169 -11.17 8.05 19.73
CA VAL A 169 -9.94 7.82 20.47
C VAL A 169 -9.73 8.90 21.53
N ILE A 170 -9.90 10.19 21.20
CA ILE A 170 -9.63 11.27 22.15
C ILE A 170 -10.83 11.55 23.04
N GLN A 171 -12.03 11.77 22.47
CA GLN A 171 -13.20 12.15 23.27
C GLN A 171 -13.82 10.95 23.98
N PHE A 172 -14.07 9.86 23.26
CA PHE A 172 -14.71 8.69 23.86
C PHE A 172 -13.73 7.69 24.49
N LYS A 173 -12.41 7.89 24.33
CA LYS A 173 -11.35 7.06 24.92
C LYS A 173 -11.51 5.56 24.65
N MET A 174 -11.95 5.22 23.44
CA MET A 174 -12.26 3.82 23.08
C MET A 174 -11.01 3.00 22.72
N GLY A 175 -9.80 3.57 22.82
CA GLY A 175 -8.54 2.87 22.58
C GLY A 175 -8.43 2.31 21.15
N VAL A 176 -7.79 1.16 21.01
CA VAL A 176 -7.59 0.45 19.72
C VAL A 176 -8.93 0.14 19.04
N TYR A 177 -9.96 -0.22 19.82
CA TYR A 177 -11.29 -0.48 19.30
C TYR A 177 -11.86 0.75 18.56
N GLY A 178 -11.66 1.96 19.11
CA GLY A 178 -12.08 3.22 18.49
C GLY A 178 -11.44 3.48 17.12
N VAL A 179 -10.17 3.12 16.96
CA VAL A 179 -9.47 3.21 15.67
C VAL A 179 -10.13 2.32 14.62
N LEU A 180 -10.36 1.05 14.95
CA LEU A 180 -10.97 0.09 14.03
C LEU A 180 -12.44 0.41 13.76
N LEU A 181 -13.17 0.86 14.76
CA LEU A 181 -14.56 1.29 14.61
C LEU A 181 -14.67 2.51 13.66
N SER A 182 -13.74 3.46 13.75
CA SER A 182 -13.65 4.60 12.82
C SER A 182 -13.53 4.13 11.37
N ASN A 183 -12.61 3.21 11.12
CA ASN A 183 -12.41 2.64 9.78
C ASN A 183 -13.65 1.86 9.32
N PHE A 184 -14.25 1.05 10.19
CA PHE A 184 -15.46 0.29 9.86
C PHE A 184 -16.62 1.21 9.46
N ILE A 185 -16.88 2.26 10.22
CA ILE A 185 -17.96 3.21 9.92
C ILE A 185 -17.72 3.90 8.58
N ILE A 186 -16.51 4.36 8.31
CA ILE A 186 -16.19 5.01 7.03
C ILE A 186 -16.31 4.02 5.88
N SER A 187 -15.82 2.80 5.99
CA SER A 187 -15.97 1.77 4.96
C SER A 187 -17.46 1.46 4.71
N ALA A 188 -18.28 1.43 5.76
CA ALA A 188 -19.73 1.25 5.63
C ALA A 188 -20.40 2.46 4.93
N ILE A 189 -20.06 3.69 5.30
CA ILE A 189 -20.57 4.91 4.65
C ILE A 189 -20.18 4.92 3.16
N LEU A 190 -18.93 4.61 2.84
CA LEU A 190 -18.47 4.54 1.45
C LEU A 190 -19.21 3.45 0.67
N PHE A 191 -19.37 2.26 1.24
CA PHE A 191 -20.14 1.20 0.61
C PHE A 191 -21.59 1.63 0.36
N ILE A 192 -22.28 2.17 1.36
CA ILE A 192 -23.66 2.64 1.23
C ILE A 192 -23.77 3.73 0.16
N SER A 193 -22.81 4.66 0.10
CA SER A 193 -22.79 5.72 -0.92
C SER A 193 -22.58 5.20 -2.34
N THR A 194 -22.02 3.99 -2.50
CA THR A 194 -21.87 3.36 -3.82
C THR A 194 -23.11 2.58 -4.28
N ILE A 195 -24.09 2.31 -3.42
CA ILE A 195 -25.28 1.52 -3.76
C ILE A 195 -26.06 2.10 -4.96
N PRO A 196 -26.36 3.41 -5.05
CA PRO A 196 -27.04 3.97 -6.21
C PRO A 196 -26.25 3.78 -7.52
N PHE A 197 -24.92 3.91 -7.45
CA PHE A 197 -24.04 3.67 -8.59
C PHE A 197 -24.07 2.21 -9.04
N ILE A 198 -24.00 1.28 -8.09
CA ILE A 198 -24.06 -0.17 -8.34
C ILE A 198 -25.41 -0.51 -8.97
N TYR A 199 -26.51 -0.06 -8.35
CA TYR A 199 -27.87 -0.33 -8.81
C TYR A 199 -28.11 0.13 -10.25
N SER A 200 -27.54 1.28 -10.66
CA SER A 200 -27.66 1.81 -12.01
C SER A 200 -26.91 1.02 -13.09
N ARG A 201 -25.98 0.15 -12.71
CA ARG A 201 -25.09 -0.59 -13.64
C ARG A 201 -25.19 -2.10 -13.54
N ILE A 202 -25.69 -2.62 -12.43
CA ILE A 202 -25.80 -4.06 -12.23
C ILE A 202 -27.02 -4.63 -12.95
N ASN A 203 -26.82 -5.77 -13.58
CA ASN A 203 -27.91 -6.58 -14.08
C ASN A 203 -27.65 -8.06 -13.74
N PHE A 204 -28.29 -8.53 -12.70
CA PHE A 204 -28.09 -9.90 -12.20
C PHE A 204 -28.38 -10.96 -13.25
N LYS A 205 -29.36 -10.73 -14.18
CA LYS A 205 -29.68 -11.66 -15.26
C LYS A 205 -28.57 -11.75 -16.31
N LYS A 206 -27.74 -10.72 -16.43
CA LYS A 206 -26.62 -10.68 -17.37
C LYS A 206 -25.29 -11.13 -16.71
N ALA A 207 -25.26 -11.33 -15.40
CA ALA A 207 -24.09 -11.90 -14.73
C ALA A 207 -23.81 -13.30 -15.30
N SER A 208 -22.58 -13.52 -15.78
CA SER A 208 -22.19 -14.71 -16.52
C SER A 208 -20.95 -15.36 -15.92
N ILE A 209 -21.07 -16.64 -15.59
CA ILE A 209 -19.94 -17.46 -15.14
C ILE A 209 -18.86 -17.58 -16.22
N PHE A 210 -19.24 -17.54 -17.51
CA PHE A 210 -18.30 -17.54 -18.61
C PHE A 210 -17.45 -16.26 -18.62
N SER A 211 -18.09 -15.09 -18.50
CA SER A 211 -17.40 -13.80 -18.42
C SER A 211 -16.51 -13.71 -17.17
N TRP A 212 -16.99 -14.22 -16.04
CA TRP A 212 -16.17 -14.34 -14.82
C TRP A 212 -14.94 -15.23 -15.04
N LYS A 213 -15.09 -16.44 -15.60
CA LYS A 213 -13.95 -17.33 -15.92
C LYS A 213 -12.96 -16.67 -16.86
N LYS A 214 -13.43 -15.91 -17.86
CA LYS A 214 -12.58 -15.17 -18.80
C LYS A 214 -11.76 -14.09 -18.10
N MET A 215 -12.34 -13.39 -17.12
CA MET A 215 -11.63 -12.43 -16.27
C MET A 215 -10.64 -13.13 -15.34
N MET A 216 -11.03 -14.22 -14.67
CA MET A 216 -10.17 -14.98 -13.77
C MET A 216 -8.95 -15.57 -14.46
N LYS A 217 -9.09 -16.05 -15.70
CA LYS A 217 -7.94 -16.54 -16.50
C LYS A 217 -6.85 -15.47 -16.68
N PHE A 218 -7.24 -14.20 -16.74
CA PHE A 218 -6.29 -13.08 -16.82
C PHE A 218 -5.84 -12.59 -15.44
N GLY A 219 -6.77 -12.46 -14.49
CA GLY A 219 -6.52 -11.83 -13.19
C GLY A 219 -5.77 -12.72 -12.20
N LEU A 220 -6.16 -13.99 -12.09
CA LEU A 220 -5.59 -14.90 -11.10
C LEU A 220 -4.05 -15.07 -11.21
N PRO A 221 -3.44 -15.12 -12.40
CA PRO A 221 -1.98 -15.14 -12.52
C PRO A 221 -1.27 -13.89 -12.00
N LEU A 222 -1.98 -12.76 -11.79
CA LEU A 222 -1.40 -11.53 -11.22
C LEU A 222 -1.35 -11.58 -9.69
N LEU A 223 -2.18 -12.42 -9.05
CA LEU A 223 -2.28 -12.53 -7.60
C LEU A 223 -0.93 -12.84 -6.91
N PRO A 224 -0.12 -13.82 -7.36
CA PRO A 224 1.17 -14.10 -6.73
C PRO A 224 2.10 -12.87 -6.71
N SER A 225 2.13 -12.08 -7.78
CA SER A 225 2.94 -10.85 -7.84
C SER A 225 2.47 -9.80 -6.82
N GLY A 226 1.16 -9.67 -6.62
CA GLY A 226 0.60 -8.80 -5.59
C GLY A 226 0.93 -9.29 -4.18
N ILE A 227 0.83 -10.60 -3.93
CA ILE A 227 1.19 -11.20 -2.64
C ILE A 227 2.67 -10.96 -2.33
N PHE A 228 3.60 -11.20 -3.26
CA PHE A 228 5.02 -10.94 -3.03
C PHE A 228 5.31 -9.46 -2.74
N ALA A 229 4.61 -8.54 -3.40
CA ALA A 229 4.75 -7.12 -3.12
C ALA A 229 4.30 -6.79 -1.68
N MET A 230 3.17 -7.34 -1.22
CA MET A 230 2.69 -7.13 0.14
C MET A 230 3.56 -7.82 1.19
N MET A 231 4.10 -8.99 0.89
CA MET A 231 5.05 -9.68 1.77
C MET A 231 6.29 -8.82 2.03
N MET A 232 6.86 -8.20 1.00
CA MET A 232 8.00 -7.29 1.16
C MET A 232 7.70 -6.07 2.03
N GLU A 233 6.46 -5.58 1.99
CA GLU A 233 6.09 -4.34 2.66
C GLU A 233 5.57 -4.57 4.09
N LEU A 234 5.00 -5.74 4.37
CA LEU A 234 4.20 -5.95 5.57
C LEU A 234 4.57 -7.18 6.41
N ALA A 235 5.24 -8.19 5.83
CA ALA A 235 5.49 -9.46 6.55
C ALA A 235 6.42 -9.30 7.76
N ASP A 236 7.31 -8.33 7.74
CA ASP A 236 8.24 -8.00 8.81
C ASP A 236 7.55 -7.77 10.16
N ARG A 237 6.39 -7.13 10.17
CA ARG A 237 5.62 -6.84 11.40
C ARG A 237 5.03 -8.10 12.03
N TYR A 238 4.58 -9.02 11.17
CA TYR A 238 4.08 -10.31 11.65
C TYR A 238 5.21 -11.17 12.21
N ILE A 239 6.35 -11.23 11.49
CA ILE A 239 7.54 -11.95 11.96
C ILE A 239 8.07 -11.34 13.27
N LEU A 240 8.09 -10.00 13.39
CA LEU A 240 8.44 -9.31 14.63
C LEU A 240 7.53 -9.71 15.78
N LYS A 241 6.21 -9.75 15.56
CA LYS A 241 5.25 -10.16 16.59
C LYS A 241 5.56 -11.58 17.09
N GLU A 242 5.82 -12.52 16.16
CA GLU A 242 6.08 -13.93 16.52
C GLU A 242 7.44 -14.13 17.21
N MET A 243 8.45 -13.34 16.87
CA MET A 243 9.81 -13.49 17.37
C MET A 243 10.16 -12.57 18.54
N THR A 244 9.33 -11.53 18.81
CA THR A 244 9.57 -10.57 19.88
C THR A 244 8.27 -10.32 20.66
N ASN A 245 7.67 -9.13 20.53
CA ASN A 245 6.44 -8.74 21.20
C ASN A 245 5.75 -7.57 20.48
N LEU A 246 4.55 -7.21 20.93
CA LEU A 246 3.74 -6.11 20.38
C LEU A 246 4.41 -4.75 20.55
N TYR A 247 5.13 -4.53 21.66
CA TYR A 247 5.90 -3.31 21.91
C TYR A 247 6.90 -3.05 20.77
N THR A 248 7.68 -4.06 20.41
CA THR A 248 8.67 -3.96 19.31
C THR A 248 8.00 -3.69 17.97
N VAL A 249 6.83 -4.31 17.70
CA VAL A 249 6.05 -4.03 16.49
C VAL A 249 5.59 -2.57 16.44
N GLY A 250 5.14 -2.00 17.57
CA GLY A 250 4.72 -0.60 17.66
C GLY A 250 5.86 0.38 17.41
N ILE A 251 7.00 0.19 18.08
CA ILE A 251 8.23 1.01 17.88
C ILE A 251 8.70 0.90 16.43
N TYR A 252 8.80 -0.32 15.89
CA TYR A 252 9.17 -0.56 14.50
C TYR A 252 8.25 0.17 13.52
N SER A 253 6.94 0.02 13.70
CA SER A 253 5.94 0.58 12.80
C SER A 253 5.91 2.11 12.80
N SER A 254 6.16 2.75 13.93
CA SER A 254 6.29 4.21 14.03
C SER A 254 7.54 4.72 13.32
N GLY A 255 8.70 4.09 13.51
CA GLY A 255 9.94 4.42 12.80
C GLY A 255 9.85 4.12 11.30
N TYR A 256 9.19 3.02 10.92
CA TYR A 256 8.95 2.68 9.52
C TYR A 256 8.17 3.78 8.78
N LYS A 257 7.12 4.34 9.39
CA LYS A 257 6.35 5.44 8.81
C LYS A 257 7.19 6.70 8.58
N LEU A 258 8.16 6.99 9.46
CA LEU A 258 9.11 8.08 9.22
C LEU A 258 10.07 7.76 8.06
N GLY A 259 10.68 6.59 8.08
CA GLY A 259 11.56 6.14 6.99
C GLY A 259 10.85 6.12 5.63
N MET A 260 9.56 5.85 5.63
CA MET A 260 8.68 5.83 4.44
C MET A 260 8.50 7.22 3.79
N LEU A 261 8.89 8.33 4.44
CA LEU A 261 8.92 9.65 3.82
C LEU A 261 9.83 9.67 2.58
N MET A 262 10.94 8.90 2.60
CA MET A 262 11.79 8.72 1.44
C MET A 262 11.05 8.06 0.26
N MET A 263 10.15 7.11 0.53
CA MET A 263 9.31 6.50 -0.50
C MET A 263 8.44 7.53 -1.22
N LEU A 264 7.91 8.55 -0.52
CA LEU A 264 7.09 9.59 -1.17
C LEU A 264 7.88 10.34 -2.24
N ILE A 265 9.15 10.63 -1.94
CA ILE A 265 10.07 11.32 -2.87
C ILE A 265 10.35 10.41 -4.08
N VAL A 266 10.67 9.15 -3.83
CA VAL A 266 10.92 8.14 -4.87
C VAL A 266 9.69 7.94 -5.77
N MET A 267 8.49 7.85 -5.18
CA MET A 267 7.26 7.69 -5.95
C MET A 267 6.90 8.94 -6.74
N GLY A 268 7.10 10.14 -6.17
CA GLY A 268 6.94 11.41 -6.88
C GLY A 268 7.84 11.48 -8.11
N PHE A 269 9.10 11.10 -7.98
CA PHE A 269 10.03 10.98 -9.10
C PHE A 269 9.55 9.94 -10.13
N ASN A 270 9.16 8.74 -9.68
CA ASN A 270 8.74 7.66 -10.57
C ASN A 270 7.51 8.01 -11.42
N MET A 271 6.60 8.86 -10.92
CA MET A 271 5.43 9.33 -11.70
C MET A 271 5.85 10.12 -12.95
N ALA A 272 6.97 10.84 -12.89
CA ALA A 272 7.53 11.54 -14.04
C ALA A 272 8.49 10.66 -14.85
N TRP A 273 9.23 9.78 -14.19
CA TRP A 273 10.25 8.92 -14.78
C TRP A 273 9.67 7.92 -15.77
N GLN A 274 8.58 7.25 -15.41
CA GLN A 274 8.01 6.18 -16.24
C GLN A 274 7.52 6.69 -17.61
N PRO A 275 6.70 7.74 -17.73
CA PRO A 275 6.31 8.26 -19.04
C PRO A 275 7.49 8.86 -19.81
N PHE A 276 8.48 9.43 -19.11
CA PHE A 276 9.66 10.01 -19.73
C PHE A 276 10.49 8.96 -20.49
N PHE A 277 10.89 7.85 -19.83
CA PHE A 277 11.70 6.84 -20.50
C PHE A 277 10.93 6.09 -21.58
N LEU A 278 9.62 5.87 -21.40
CA LEU A 278 8.78 5.25 -22.44
C LEU A 278 8.68 6.12 -23.70
N LYS A 279 8.68 7.45 -23.53
CA LYS A 279 8.63 8.40 -24.66
C LYS A 279 9.97 8.50 -25.40
N ILE A 280 11.09 8.52 -24.69
CA ILE A 280 12.43 8.68 -25.26
C ILE A 280 12.85 7.41 -25.99
N GLY A 281 12.52 6.23 -25.47
CA GLY A 281 12.90 4.96 -26.05
C GLY A 281 14.27 4.45 -25.59
N GLY A 282 14.66 3.30 -26.15
CA GLY A 282 15.85 2.54 -25.76
C GLY A 282 17.06 2.70 -26.71
N ASP A 283 17.07 3.72 -27.57
CA ASP A 283 18.19 3.93 -28.51
C ASP A 283 19.50 4.22 -27.75
N ASP A 284 20.62 3.71 -28.27
CA ASP A 284 21.96 3.89 -27.71
C ASP A 284 22.35 5.35 -27.47
N LYS A 285 21.85 6.26 -28.31
CA LYS A 285 22.10 7.71 -28.19
C LYS A 285 21.60 8.30 -26.86
N TYR A 286 20.65 7.65 -26.20
CA TYR A 286 20.09 8.10 -24.91
C TYR A 286 20.77 7.48 -23.69
N LYS A 287 21.63 6.47 -23.84
CA LYS A 287 22.37 5.87 -22.72
C LYS A 287 23.14 6.88 -21.86
N PRO A 288 23.85 7.87 -22.44
CA PRO A 288 24.51 8.90 -21.61
C PRO A 288 23.53 9.76 -20.81
N LEU A 289 22.32 10.01 -21.35
CA LEU A 289 21.28 10.73 -20.65
C LEU A 289 20.75 9.92 -19.46
N TYR A 290 20.47 8.64 -19.65
CA TYR A 290 20.05 7.73 -18.56
C TYR A 290 21.11 7.63 -17.47
N ALA A 291 22.40 7.49 -17.83
CA ALA A 291 23.50 7.44 -16.88
C ALA A 291 23.60 8.73 -16.05
N ARG A 292 23.44 9.90 -16.69
CA ARG A 292 23.47 11.20 -16.02
C ARG A 292 22.29 11.37 -15.07
N ILE A 293 21.07 10.97 -15.47
CA ILE A 293 19.89 11.01 -14.62
C ILE A 293 20.08 10.08 -13.41
N ASN A 294 20.57 8.86 -13.63
CA ASN A 294 20.90 7.92 -12.56
C ASN A 294 21.85 8.54 -11.52
N SER A 295 22.91 9.20 -11.97
CA SER A 295 23.90 9.85 -11.10
C SER A 295 23.27 11.00 -10.29
N TYR A 296 22.46 11.85 -10.94
CA TYR A 296 21.82 12.97 -10.25
C TYR A 296 20.76 12.49 -9.24
N VAL A 297 19.95 11.51 -9.59
CA VAL A 297 18.94 10.96 -8.67
C VAL A 297 19.62 10.25 -7.50
N PHE A 298 20.69 9.49 -7.75
CA PHE A 298 21.47 8.87 -6.68
C PHE A 298 22.02 9.93 -5.70
N ALA A 299 22.65 10.98 -6.22
CA ALA A 299 23.19 12.06 -5.40
C ALA A 299 22.07 12.79 -4.61
N LEU A 300 20.94 13.06 -5.25
CA LEU A 300 19.79 13.72 -4.61
C LEU A 300 19.20 12.86 -3.50
N LEU A 301 18.90 11.58 -3.77
CA LEU A 301 18.35 10.67 -2.77
C LEU A 301 19.31 10.43 -1.61
N GLY A 302 20.63 10.30 -1.89
CA GLY A 302 21.67 10.20 -0.88
C GLY A 302 21.78 11.48 -0.01
N PHE A 303 21.69 12.65 -0.62
CA PHE A 303 21.70 13.93 0.10
C PHE A 303 20.47 14.06 1.01
N ILE A 304 19.28 13.74 0.52
CA ILE A 304 18.04 13.76 1.32
C ILE A 304 18.13 12.74 2.46
N TRP A 305 18.69 11.55 2.21
CA TRP A 305 18.91 10.55 3.23
C TRP A 305 19.81 11.04 4.35
N ILE A 306 20.94 11.70 4.03
CA ILE A 306 21.84 12.29 5.02
C ILE A 306 21.13 13.37 5.84
N ILE A 307 20.36 14.27 5.19
CA ILE A 307 19.56 15.28 5.90
C ILE A 307 18.58 14.61 6.87
N LEU A 308 17.87 13.58 6.42
CA LEU A 308 16.93 12.85 7.28
C LEU A 308 17.64 12.25 8.49
N LEU A 309 18.83 11.66 8.32
CA LEU A 309 19.64 11.12 9.43
C LEU A 309 20.03 12.18 10.46
N LEU A 310 20.47 13.34 9.98
CA LEU A 310 20.91 14.42 10.85
C LEU A 310 19.77 15.04 11.68
N TRP A 311 18.55 15.01 11.12
CA TRP A 311 17.41 15.72 11.71
C TRP A 311 16.37 14.80 12.35
N VAL A 312 16.42 13.48 12.13
CA VAL A 312 15.37 12.55 12.58
C VAL A 312 15.13 12.61 14.08
N ASP A 313 16.17 12.67 14.91
CA ASP A 313 16.04 12.78 16.36
C ASP A 313 15.40 14.11 16.77
N ASN A 314 15.79 15.21 16.14
CA ASN A 314 15.20 16.53 16.37
C ASN A 314 13.73 16.56 15.94
N ILE A 315 13.41 15.96 14.79
CA ILE A 315 12.03 15.85 14.28
C ILE A 315 11.15 15.08 15.27
N VAL A 316 11.61 13.91 15.71
CA VAL A 316 10.84 13.04 16.61
C VAL A 316 10.62 13.69 17.97
N ARG A 317 11.61 14.44 18.48
CA ARG A 317 11.55 15.12 19.79
C ARG A 317 10.94 16.53 19.71
N MET A 318 10.56 17.01 18.52
CA MET A 318 9.97 18.34 18.36
C MET A 318 8.66 18.44 19.15
N LYS A 319 8.53 19.51 19.93
CA LYS A 319 7.35 19.79 20.76
C LYS A 319 6.60 21.00 20.22
N PHE A 320 5.29 20.86 20.11
CA PHE A 320 4.35 21.94 19.81
C PHE A 320 3.51 22.21 21.05
N GLY A 321 3.98 23.14 21.90
CA GLY A 321 3.40 23.36 23.23
C GLY A 321 3.59 22.14 24.14
N SER A 322 2.49 21.56 24.62
CA SER A 322 2.51 20.35 25.47
C SER A 322 2.51 19.03 24.68
N ILE A 323 2.37 19.07 23.34
CA ILE A 323 2.28 17.87 22.51
C ILE A 323 3.63 17.67 21.80
N SER A 324 4.20 16.48 21.92
CA SER A 324 5.37 16.05 21.14
C SER A 324 4.92 15.59 19.75
N LEU A 325 5.72 15.76 18.72
CA LEU A 325 5.44 15.18 17.41
C LEU A 325 5.34 13.65 17.51
N PHE A 326 6.20 13.04 18.34
CA PHE A 326 6.12 11.63 18.75
C PHE A 326 6.12 11.54 20.26
N GLY A 327 5.25 10.70 20.81
CA GLY A 327 5.26 10.38 22.25
C GLY A 327 6.63 9.86 22.70
N GLU A 328 7.04 10.21 23.90
CA GLU A 328 8.40 9.89 24.40
C GLU A 328 8.72 8.39 24.37
N GLN A 329 7.71 7.54 24.54
CA GLN A 329 7.85 6.09 24.46
C GLN A 329 8.31 5.57 23.09
N TYR A 330 8.16 6.39 22.04
CA TYR A 330 8.50 6.04 20.66
C TYR A 330 9.83 6.63 20.18
N TRP A 331 10.58 7.36 21.01
CA TRP A 331 11.82 8.00 20.57
C TRP A 331 12.89 7.01 20.09
N THR A 332 12.89 5.79 20.61
CA THR A 332 13.77 4.71 20.12
C THR A 332 13.45 4.26 18.68
N SER A 333 12.31 4.65 18.15
CA SER A 333 11.95 4.37 16.75
C SER A 333 12.86 5.07 15.73
N THR A 334 13.60 6.12 16.15
CA THR A 334 14.62 6.78 15.31
C THR A 334 15.71 5.82 14.83
N LEU A 335 15.98 4.75 15.57
CA LEU A 335 16.95 3.72 15.17
C LEU A 335 16.53 2.89 13.96
N ILE A 336 15.23 2.89 13.63
CA ILE A 336 14.65 2.19 12.48
C ILE A 336 14.77 3.01 11.20
N VAL A 337 14.65 4.35 11.33
CA VAL A 337 14.54 5.28 10.21
C VAL A 337 15.72 5.22 9.23
N PRO A 338 16.99 5.16 9.67
CA PRO A 338 18.14 5.08 8.78
C PRO A 338 18.06 3.93 7.78
N TRP A 339 17.71 2.75 8.27
CA TRP A 339 17.68 1.54 7.46
C TRP A 339 16.51 1.52 6.50
N ILE A 340 15.31 1.90 6.94
CA ILE A 340 14.12 1.95 6.09
C ILE A 340 14.28 3.01 5.00
N SER A 341 14.74 4.21 5.35
CA SER A 341 14.96 5.29 4.37
C SER A 341 16.06 4.95 3.37
N LEU A 342 17.17 4.30 3.81
CA LEU A 342 18.21 3.77 2.92
C LEU A 342 17.64 2.69 1.98
N GLY A 343 16.81 1.80 2.50
CA GLY A 343 16.11 0.82 1.69
C GLY A 343 15.31 1.48 0.56
N TYR A 344 14.58 2.56 0.84
CA TYR A 344 13.85 3.30 -0.19
C TYR A 344 14.75 4.07 -1.17
N VAL A 345 15.96 4.50 -0.77
CA VAL A 345 16.97 4.99 -1.73
C VAL A 345 17.28 3.89 -2.75
N PHE A 346 17.60 2.67 -2.30
CA PHE A 346 17.87 1.55 -3.19
C PHE A 346 16.65 1.13 -4.02
N TYR A 347 15.45 1.23 -3.46
CA TYR A 347 14.22 1.04 -4.24
C TYR A 347 14.07 2.08 -5.35
N GLY A 348 14.43 3.35 -5.10
CA GLY A 348 14.51 4.39 -6.13
C GLY A 348 15.50 4.04 -7.23
N LEU A 349 16.70 3.57 -6.85
CA LEU A 349 17.73 3.11 -7.79
C LEU A 349 17.26 1.89 -8.61
N TYR A 350 16.51 0.97 -7.99
CA TYR A 350 15.85 -0.14 -8.69
C TYR A 350 14.89 0.37 -9.78
N LEU A 351 14.07 1.38 -9.49
CA LEU A 351 13.14 1.96 -10.47
C LEU A 351 13.86 2.60 -11.65
N LEU A 352 15.05 3.16 -11.42
CA LEU A 352 15.90 3.73 -12.48
C LEU A 352 16.44 2.67 -13.45
N GLN A 353 16.50 1.39 -13.07
CA GLN A 353 16.95 0.30 -13.92
C GLN A 353 15.83 -0.29 -14.81
N LEU A 354 14.58 0.11 -14.62
CA LEU A 354 13.44 -0.44 -15.37
C LEU A 354 13.45 -0.18 -16.89
N PRO A 355 14.01 0.95 -17.42
CA PRO A 355 13.99 1.23 -18.86
C PRO A 355 14.47 0.07 -19.72
N GLY A 356 15.60 -0.56 -19.41
CA GLY A 356 16.14 -1.66 -20.20
C GLY A 356 15.20 -2.85 -20.32
N VAL A 357 14.52 -3.20 -19.22
CA VAL A 357 13.56 -4.30 -19.17
C VAL A 357 12.27 -3.95 -19.93
N PHE A 358 11.80 -2.70 -19.84
CA PHE A 358 10.61 -2.24 -20.55
C PHE A 358 10.84 -2.16 -22.05
N HIS A 359 11.98 -1.62 -22.51
CA HIS A 359 12.30 -1.49 -23.93
C HIS A 359 12.54 -2.83 -24.62
N GLN A 360 13.05 -3.82 -23.87
CA GLN A 360 13.24 -5.19 -24.37
C GLN A 360 12.03 -6.11 -24.16
N GLU A 361 10.90 -5.58 -23.65
CA GLU A 361 9.67 -6.32 -23.33
C GLU A 361 9.89 -7.54 -22.40
N LYS A 362 10.94 -7.52 -21.58
CA LYS A 362 11.32 -8.62 -20.67
C LYS A 362 10.77 -8.44 -19.25
N SER A 363 9.50 -8.07 -19.12
CA SER A 363 8.83 -7.77 -17.84
C SER A 363 8.88 -8.88 -16.78
N LEU A 364 9.16 -10.12 -17.19
CA LEU A 364 9.35 -11.25 -16.27
C LEU A 364 10.47 -10.99 -15.24
N TRP A 365 11.52 -10.24 -15.61
CA TRP A 365 12.61 -9.89 -14.71
C TRP A 365 12.17 -8.98 -13.56
N ILE A 366 11.13 -8.17 -13.78
CA ILE A 366 10.52 -7.36 -12.70
C ILE A 366 9.87 -8.28 -11.67
N ALA A 367 9.15 -9.31 -12.11
CA ALA A 367 8.53 -10.28 -11.22
C ALA A 367 9.56 -11.12 -10.47
N ILE A 368 10.60 -11.58 -11.16
CA ILE A 368 11.69 -12.37 -10.56
C ILE A 368 12.45 -11.55 -9.51
N SER A 369 12.85 -10.31 -9.81
CA SER A 369 13.57 -9.46 -8.86
C SER A 369 12.74 -9.17 -7.60
N ARG A 370 11.43 -8.94 -7.74
CA ARG A 370 10.51 -8.76 -6.60
C ARG A 370 10.35 -10.04 -5.79
N ALA A 371 10.22 -11.20 -6.44
CA ALA A 371 10.13 -12.48 -5.75
C ALA A 371 11.40 -12.77 -4.94
N ILE A 372 12.59 -12.57 -5.52
CA ILE A 372 13.86 -12.72 -4.80
C ILE A 372 13.97 -11.72 -3.66
N GLY A 373 13.54 -10.46 -3.87
CA GLY A 373 13.45 -9.45 -2.82
C GLY A 373 12.57 -9.89 -1.65
N ALA A 374 11.37 -10.41 -1.93
CA ALA A 374 10.46 -10.90 -0.90
C ALA A 374 11.00 -12.11 -0.13
N ILE A 375 11.59 -13.07 -0.83
CA ILE A 375 12.20 -14.25 -0.22
C ILE A 375 13.40 -13.83 0.65
N SER A 376 14.28 -12.98 0.14
CA SER A 376 15.41 -12.48 0.91
C SER A 376 14.97 -11.69 2.14
N ASN A 377 13.90 -10.89 2.03
CA ASN A 377 13.32 -10.16 3.16
C ASN A 377 12.90 -11.13 4.29
N ILE A 378 12.18 -12.19 3.97
CA ILE A 378 11.78 -13.19 4.96
C ILE A 378 13.00 -13.87 5.60
N ILE A 379 13.95 -14.31 4.78
CA ILE A 379 15.16 -14.99 5.27
C ILE A 379 15.94 -14.09 6.22
N PHE A 380 16.21 -12.85 5.82
CA PHE A 380 16.94 -11.91 6.66
C PHE A 380 16.15 -11.47 7.90
N ASN A 381 14.82 -11.36 7.82
CA ASN A 381 13.99 -11.12 9.00
C ASN A 381 14.15 -12.27 10.03
N ILE A 382 14.03 -13.52 9.59
CA ILE A 382 14.18 -14.70 10.48
C ILE A 382 15.58 -14.73 11.13
N TYR A 383 16.61 -14.29 10.43
CA TYR A 383 17.99 -14.33 10.93
C TYR A 383 18.36 -13.12 11.80
N LEU A 384 17.87 -11.90 11.46
CA LEU A 384 18.28 -10.66 12.10
C LEU A 384 17.37 -10.22 13.24
N ILE A 385 16.07 -10.53 13.19
CA ILE A 385 15.12 -10.14 14.25
C ILE A 385 15.51 -10.74 15.60
N PRO A 386 15.88 -12.01 15.74
CA PRO A 386 16.28 -12.58 17.04
C PRO A 386 17.50 -11.88 17.66
N LYS A 387 18.34 -11.25 16.85
CA LYS A 387 19.58 -10.60 17.29
C LYS A 387 19.41 -9.12 17.56
N TYR A 388 18.59 -8.42 16.74
CA TYR A 388 18.52 -6.97 16.69
C TYR A 388 17.09 -6.42 16.82
N GLY A 389 16.10 -7.29 17.06
CA GLY A 389 14.70 -6.89 17.18
C GLY A 389 14.21 -6.07 15.98
N GLY A 390 13.56 -4.94 16.24
CA GLY A 390 13.03 -4.05 15.20
C GLY A 390 14.09 -3.50 14.24
N GLN A 391 15.32 -3.23 14.73
CA GLN A 391 16.42 -2.84 13.84
C GLN A 391 16.79 -3.95 12.86
N GLY A 392 16.76 -5.23 13.32
CA GLY A 392 16.99 -6.39 12.47
C GLY A 392 16.01 -6.45 11.30
N ALA A 393 14.73 -6.17 11.57
CA ALA A 393 13.70 -6.09 10.52
C ALA A 393 13.97 -4.94 9.52
N ALA A 394 14.37 -3.77 10.01
CA ALA A 394 14.71 -2.64 9.16
C ALA A 394 15.92 -2.91 8.26
N ILE A 395 16.96 -3.54 8.82
CA ILE A 395 18.14 -3.98 8.07
C ILE A 395 17.77 -5.02 7.02
N ALA A 396 16.92 -6.01 7.37
CA ALA A 396 16.44 -7.03 6.44
C ALA A 396 15.72 -6.40 5.23
N THR A 397 14.87 -5.41 5.48
CA THR A 397 14.17 -4.66 4.43
C THR A 397 15.15 -3.88 3.55
N CYS A 398 16.14 -3.21 4.14
CA CYS A 398 17.19 -2.50 3.40
C CYS A 398 17.98 -3.44 2.49
N ILE A 399 18.47 -4.57 3.03
CA ILE A 399 19.22 -5.58 2.27
C ILE A 399 18.38 -6.12 1.10
N SER A 400 17.09 -6.33 1.31
CA SER A 400 16.20 -6.85 0.28
C SER A 400 16.04 -5.88 -0.90
N PHE A 401 15.91 -4.58 -0.63
CA PHE A 401 15.90 -3.56 -1.68
C PHE A 401 17.26 -3.42 -2.38
N ILE A 402 18.38 -3.58 -1.67
CA ILE A 402 19.72 -3.63 -2.26
C ILE A 402 19.83 -4.83 -3.22
N ILE A 403 19.39 -6.02 -2.81
CA ILE A 403 19.40 -7.22 -3.65
C ILE A 403 18.55 -6.99 -4.91
N MET A 404 17.35 -6.44 -4.76
CA MET A 404 16.49 -6.11 -5.91
C MET A 404 17.18 -5.15 -6.88
N PHE A 405 17.82 -4.10 -6.35
CA PHE A 405 18.58 -3.14 -7.16
C PHE A 405 19.73 -3.83 -7.90
N ILE A 406 20.55 -4.61 -7.20
CA ILE A 406 21.71 -5.30 -7.80
C ILE A 406 21.27 -6.23 -8.93
N ILE A 407 20.24 -7.04 -8.69
CA ILE A 407 19.69 -7.94 -9.71
C ILE A 407 19.26 -7.15 -10.94
N MET A 408 18.48 -6.10 -10.75
CA MET A 408 17.96 -5.32 -11.86
C MET A 408 19.06 -4.52 -12.57
N PHE A 409 20.07 -4.05 -11.84
CA PHE A 409 21.24 -3.38 -12.41
C PHE A 409 22.03 -4.33 -13.31
N ILE A 410 22.30 -5.57 -12.86
CA ILE A 410 23.00 -6.58 -13.66
C ILE A 410 22.19 -6.94 -14.92
N ILE A 411 20.87 -7.08 -14.78
CA ILE A 411 19.98 -7.35 -15.91
C ILE A 411 20.00 -6.18 -16.89
N ASN A 412 19.90 -4.95 -16.38
CA ASN A 412 19.88 -3.74 -17.22
C ASN A 412 21.17 -3.60 -18.04
N ILE A 413 22.34 -3.81 -17.44
CA ILE A 413 23.63 -3.79 -18.15
C ILE A 413 23.68 -4.82 -19.30
N ARG A 414 23.00 -5.98 -19.15
CA ARG A 414 22.95 -7.00 -20.18
C ARG A 414 21.94 -6.73 -21.28
N LEU A 415 20.93 -5.93 -21.00
CA LEU A 415 19.83 -5.67 -21.91
C LEU A 415 19.93 -4.32 -22.61
N PHE A 416 20.65 -3.40 -22.01
CA PHE A 416 20.71 -1.99 -22.39
C PHE A 416 22.15 -1.48 -22.45
#